data_c428877d51d2a380d3e53236182c92db
#
_entry.id   c428877d51d2a380d3e53236182c92db
#
_cell.length_a   1.000
_cell.length_b   1.000
_cell.length_c   1.000
_cell.angle_alpha   90.00
_cell.angle_beta   90.00
_cell.angle_gamma   90.00
#
_symmetry.space_group_name_H-M   'P 1'
#
loop_
_entity.id
_entity.type
_entity.pdbx_description
1 polymer ?
#
loop_
_entity_poly.entity_id
_entity_poly.type
_entity_poly.pdbx_seq_one_letter_code
_entity_poly.pdbx_strand_id
1 'polypeptide(L)'
;MNKPGAMITINGKDYTRGELSLFIAQKLSHSTLTQWENELYLFLQEWLTDQDTIGAQTSGSTGVPQSIRLSKAMMEQSAQRTIAYFNLKKGDRLLLSLPCRYIAGKMMVIRAITGQMDLITVDPSLESDLLLNSAFDLGAMVPNQVIKLMEGPNGKEKIENIRNL
;
A
#
# COMPACT_ATOMS: atom_id res chain seq x y z
N MET A 1 8.64 16.22 -3.41
CA MET A 1 9.07 16.98 -2.20
C MET A 1 8.01 16.83 -1.13
N ASN A 2 8.19 15.94 -0.17
CA ASN A 2 7.27 15.84 0.98
C ASN A 2 7.34 17.13 1.80
N LYS A 3 6.22 17.84 1.89
CA LYS A 3 6.12 19.06 2.70
C LYS A 3 6.47 18.72 4.16
N PRO A 4 7.31 19.53 4.85
CA PRO A 4 7.53 19.37 6.29
C PRO A 4 6.19 19.50 7.00
N GLY A 5 5.84 18.49 7.82
CA GLY A 5 4.58 18.43 8.57
C GLY A 5 3.45 17.60 7.94
N ALA A 6 3.67 16.93 6.79
CA ALA A 6 2.69 15.98 6.28
C ALA A 6 2.63 14.75 7.20
N MET A 7 1.41 14.42 7.67
CA MET A 7 1.15 13.20 8.43
C MET A 7 0.98 12.03 7.47
N ILE A 8 1.48 10.86 7.88
CA ILE A 8 1.29 9.58 7.18
C ILE A 8 0.46 8.71 8.12
N THR A 9 -0.71 8.30 7.65
CA THR A 9 -1.63 7.48 8.46
C THR A 9 -1.55 6.03 8.02
N ILE A 10 -1.31 5.12 8.96
CA ILE A 10 -1.26 3.68 8.73
C ILE A 10 -2.07 2.98 9.82
N ASN A 11 -3.08 2.21 9.41
CA ASN A 11 -3.99 1.49 10.30
C ASN A 11 -4.60 2.40 11.39
N GLY A 12 -5.06 3.58 10.98
CA GLY A 12 -5.68 4.57 11.85
C GLY A 12 -4.72 5.34 12.76
N LYS A 13 -3.40 5.13 12.64
CA LYS A 13 -2.41 5.84 13.44
C LYS A 13 -1.61 6.81 12.59
N ASP A 14 -1.57 8.06 13.04
CA ASP A 14 -0.84 9.15 12.40
C ASP A 14 0.63 9.15 12.82
N TYR A 15 1.49 9.43 11.86
CA TYR A 15 2.94 9.56 12.06
C TYR A 15 3.47 10.78 11.33
N THR A 16 4.32 11.54 11.99
CA THR A 16 5.28 12.41 11.29
C THR A 16 6.33 11.55 10.56
N ARG A 17 7.06 12.14 9.61
CA ARG A 17 8.15 11.43 8.93
C ARG A 17 9.17 10.82 9.90
N GLY A 18 9.54 11.56 10.95
CA GLY A 18 10.49 11.09 11.96
C GLY A 18 9.96 9.93 12.80
N GLU A 19 8.72 10.04 13.28
CA GLU A 19 8.05 8.98 14.04
C GLU A 19 7.89 7.71 13.20
N LEU A 20 7.52 7.85 11.91
CA LEU A 20 7.41 6.70 11.01
C LEU A 20 8.76 6.04 10.79
N SER A 21 9.85 6.81 10.64
CA SER A 21 11.20 6.24 10.49
C SER A 21 11.62 5.44 11.72
N LEU A 22 11.33 5.94 12.93
CA LEU A 22 11.61 5.23 14.17
C LEU A 22 10.75 3.96 14.30
N PHE A 23 9.47 4.06 14.00
CA PHE A 23 8.54 2.92 14.02
C PHE A 23 8.99 1.82 13.04
N ILE A 24 9.38 2.17 11.81
CA ILE A 24 9.89 1.24 10.82
C ILE A 24 11.17 0.56 11.31
N ALA A 25 12.13 1.33 11.83
CA ALA A 25 13.38 0.78 12.36
C ALA A 25 13.11 -0.23 13.49
N GLN A 26 12.19 0.08 14.40
CA GLN A 26 11.75 -0.83 15.45
C GLN A 26 11.14 -2.12 14.87
N LYS A 27 10.23 -2.00 13.90
CA LYS A 27 9.60 -3.16 13.25
C LYS A 27 10.64 -4.06 12.57
N LEU A 28 11.54 -3.48 11.79
CA LEU A 28 12.58 -4.22 11.08
C LEU A 28 13.63 -4.86 12.00
N SER A 29 13.77 -4.40 13.26
CA SER A 29 14.63 -5.03 14.26
C SER A 29 14.04 -6.31 14.88
N HIS A 30 12.73 -6.55 14.73
CA HIS A 30 12.06 -7.74 15.25
C HIS A 30 12.08 -8.88 14.22
N SER A 31 12.51 -10.07 14.63
CA SER A 31 12.62 -11.26 13.78
C SER A 31 11.28 -11.97 13.46
N THR A 32 10.16 -11.43 13.92
CA THR A 32 8.83 -12.06 13.81
C THR A 32 7.95 -11.52 12.69
N LEU A 33 8.49 -10.62 11.83
CA LEU A 33 7.72 -10.09 10.70
C LEU A 33 7.42 -11.18 9.67
N THR A 34 6.19 -11.18 9.17
CA THR A 34 5.85 -11.93 7.96
C THR A 34 6.58 -11.36 6.75
N GLN A 35 6.67 -12.13 5.66
CA GLN A 35 7.35 -11.66 4.45
C GLN A 35 6.73 -10.37 3.90
N TRP A 36 5.42 -10.27 3.84
CA TRP A 36 4.73 -9.08 3.29
C TRP A 36 4.90 -7.84 4.17
N GLU A 37 4.92 -7.99 5.50
CA GLU A 37 5.21 -6.89 6.42
C GLU A 37 6.65 -6.39 6.26
N ASN A 38 7.61 -7.30 6.16
CA ASN A 38 9.00 -6.96 5.93
C ASN A 38 9.16 -6.19 4.60
N GLU A 39 8.52 -6.64 3.52
CA GLU A 39 8.51 -5.95 2.22
C GLU A 39 7.89 -4.54 2.31
N LEU A 40 6.82 -4.37 3.06
CA LEU A 40 6.19 -3.08 3.31
C LEU A 40 7.13 -2.12 4.06
N TYR A 41 7.71 -2.58 5.18
CA TYR A 41 8.57 -1.71 5.99
C TYR A 41 9.89 -1.37 5.31
N LEU A 42 10.49 -2.30 4.55
CA LEU A 42 11.66 -2.01 3.72
C LEU A 42 11.34 -0.98 2.63
N PHE A 43 10.17 -1.09 1.98
CA PHE A 43 9.74 -0.11 1.00
C PHE A 43 9.50 1.28 1.63
N LEU A 44 8.82 1.35 2.77
CA LEU A 44 8.61 2.61 3.49
C LEU A 44 9.94 3.23 3.91
N GLN A 45 10.90 2.43 4.39
CA GLN A 45 12.25 2.90 4.73
C GLN A 45 12.94 3.52 3.51
N GLU A 46 12.94 2.82 2.36
CA GLU A 46 13.52 3.31 1.11
C GLU A 46 12.79 4.59 0.62
N TRP A 47 11.46 4.65 0.74
CA TRP A 47 10.67 5.82 0.36
C TRP A 47 11.03 7.07 1.18
N LEU A 48 11.31 6.90 2.47
CA LEU A 48 11.66 8.00 3.37
C LEU A 48 13.11 8.49 3.22
N THR A 49 13.96 7.83 2.43
CA THR A 49 15.30 8.34 2.11
C THR A 49 15.22 9.55 1.16
N ASP A 50 16.33 10.28 1.02
CA ASP A 50 16.44 11.41 0.08
C ASP A 50 16.84 10.96 -1.35
N GLN A 51 16.88 9.66 -1.62
CA GLN A 51 17.10 9.11 -2.96
C GLN A 51 15.93 9.46 -3.89
N ASP A 52 16.22 9.88 -5.11
CA ASP A 52 15.21 10.27 -6.10
C ASP A 52 14.52 9.08 -6.77
N THR A 53 15.03 7.87 -6.59
CA THR A 53 14.54 6.66 -7.26
C THR A 53 14.31 5.53 -6.26
N ILE A 54 13.39 4.62 -6.61
CA ILE A 54 13.00 3.43 -5.88
C ILE A 54 13.25 2.19 -6.73
N GLY A 55 13.76 1.12 -6.11
CA GLY A 55 13.82 -0.19 -6.73
C GLY A 55 12.44 -0.84 -6.82
N ALA A 56 12.13 -1.45 -7.97
CA ALA A 56 10.92 -2.25 -8.14
C ALA A 56 11.23 -3.48 -8.99
N GLN A 57 10.47 -4.55 -8.77
CA GLN A 57 10.49 -5.74 -9.63
C GLN A 57 9.25 -5.74 -10.52
N THR A 58 9.45 -6.07 -11.80
CA THR A 58 8.33 -6.37 -12.69
C THR A 58 7.95 -7.83 -12.52
N SER A 59 6.66 -8.13 -12.58
CA SER A 59 6.14 -9.50 -12.48
C SER A 59 6.43 -10.37 -13.71
N GLY A 60 7.26 -9.89 -14.65
CA GLY A 60 7.75 -10.58 -15.84
C GLY A 60 6.74 -11.52 -16.50
N SER A 61 5.98 -11.05 -17.49
CA SER A 61 5.14 -11.93 -18.35
C SER A 61 5.97 -12.99 -19.11
N THR A 62 7.29 -12.88 -19.06
CA THR A 62 8.26 -13.76 -19.76
C THR A 62 9.15 -14.59 -18.81
N GLY A 63 8.84 -14.66 -17.52
CA GLY A 63 9.42 -15.64 -16.59
C GLY A 63 10.53 -15.14 -15.66
N VAL A 64 11.35 -14.16 -15.99
CA VAL A 64 12.40 -13.64 -15.09
C VAL A 64 12.04 -12.24 -14.60
N PRO A 65 11.87 -12.03 -13.28
CA PRO A 65 11.63 -10.68 -12.74
C PRO A 65 12.79 -9.75 -13.08
N GLN A 66 12.52 -8.62 -13.71
CA GLN A 66 13.52 -7.59 -13.97
C GLN A 66 13.49 -6.53 -12.89
N SER A 67 14.68 -6.18 -12.37
CA SER A 67 14.83 -5.02 -11.48
C SER A 67 14.83 -3.74 -12.31
N ILE A 68 13.95 -2.82 -11.95
CA ILE A 68 13.87 -1.48 -12.55
C ILE A 68 14.00 -0.43 -11.45
N ARG A 69 14.49 0.76 -11.83
CA ARG A 69 14.45 1.92 -10.93
C ARG A 69 13.41 2.91 -11.43
N LEU A 70 12.56 3.37 -10.52
CA LEU A 70 11.48 4.29 -10.81
C LEU A 70 11.72 5.62 -10.08
N SER A 71 11.49 6.73 -10.77
CA SER A 71 11.56 8.06 -10.15
C SER A 71 10.43 8.25 -9.14
N LYS A 72 10.76 8.68 -7.92
CA LYS A 72 9.76 9.04 -6.88
C LYS A 72 8.80 10.11 -7.41
N ALA A 73 9.31 11.13 -8.11
CA ALA A 73 8.48 12.18 -8.68
C ALA A 73 7.46 11.64 -9.70
N MET A 74 7.85 10.69 -10.56
CA MET A 74 6.91 10.06 -11.49
C MET A 74 5.87 9.20 -10.78
N MET A 75 6.26 8.50 -9.72
CA MET A 75 5.35 7.71 -8.90
C MET A 75 4.32 8.60 -8.17
N GLU A 76 4.76 9.73 -7.60
CA GLU A 76 3.87 10.73 -7.00
C GLU A 76 2.87 11.31 -8.02
N GLN A 77 3.34 11.68 -9.23
CA GLN A 77 2.46 12.15 -10.30
C GLN A 77 1.43 11.09 -10.71
N SER A 78 1.85 9.82 -10.81
CA SER A 78 0.93 8.72 -11.10
C SER A 78 -0.11 8.54 -9.98
N ALA A 79 0.31 8.65 -8.71
CA ALA A 79 -0.58 8.61 -7.56
C ALA A 79 -1.61 9.75 -7.62
N GLN A 80 -1.19 11.00 -7.90
CA GLN A 80 -2.08 12.15 -8.04
C GLN A 80 -3.14 11.96 -9.13
N ARG A 81 -2.77 11.37 -10.29
CA ARG A 81 -3.74 11.05 -11.35
C ARG A 81 -4.78 10.06 -10.89
N THR A 82 -4.39 9.00 -10.17
CA THR A 82 -5.32 8.01 -9.62
C THR A 82 -6.24 8.65 -8.59
N ILE A 83 -5.70 9.48 -7.69
CA ILE A 83 -6.45 10.23 -6.67
C ILE A 83 -7.52 11.10 -7.34
N ALA A 84 -7.14 11.85 -8.37
CA ALA A 84 -8.05 12.69 -9.12
C ALA A 84 -9.13 11.89 -9.85
N TYR A 85 -8.73 10.79 -10.51
CA TYR A 85 -9.65 9.93 -11.27
C TYR A 85 -10.76 9.33 -10.41
N PHE A 86 -10.41 8.79 -9.24
CA PHE A 86 -11.35 8.20 -8.30
C PHE A 86 -11.99 9.22 -7.33
N ASN A 87 -11.64 10.51 -7.47
CA ASN A 87 -12.11 11.58 -6.59
C ASN A 87 -11.83 11.28 -5.10
N LEU A 88 -10.66 10.73 -4.82
CA LEU A 88 -10.23 10.40 -3.47
C LEU A 88 -9.85 11.66 -2.70
N LYS A 89 -10.05 11.63 -1.39
CA LYS A 89 -9.84 12.78 -0.50
C LYS A 89 -8.95 12.41 0.68
N LYS A 90 -8.43 13.43 1.32
CA LYS A 90 -7.72 13.28 2.59
C LYS A 90 -8.61 12.55 3.60
N GLY A 91 -8.03 11.56 4.27
CA GLY A 91 -8.71 10.71 5.26
C GLY A 91 -9.46 9.52 4.67
N ASP A 92 -9.58 9.40 3.34
CA ASP A 92 -10.12 8.19 2.70
C ASP A 92 -9.28 6.96 3.08
N ARG A 93 -9.88 5.79 3.08
CA ARG A 93 -9.25 4.54 3.51
C ARG A 93 -8.84 3.71 2.29
N LEU A 94 -7.54 3.44 2.17
CA LEU A 94 -6.96 2.66 1.08
C LEU A 94 -6.54 1.28 1.58
N LEU A 95 -7.05 0.23 0.94
CA LEU A 95 -6.73 -1.16 1.27
C LEU A 95 -5.45 -1.60 0.56
N LEU A 96 -4.40 -1.90 1.32
CA LEU A 96 -3.19 -2.54 0.83
C LEU A 96 -3.28 -4.06 1.06
N SER A 97 -3.62 -4.80 0.01
CA SER A 97 -3.68 -6.26 -0.02
C SER A 97 -2.66 -6.88 -0.99
N LEU A 98 -1.79 -6.06 -1.57
CA LEU A 98 -0.75 -6.49 -2.51
C LEU A 98 0.65 -6.35 -1.91
N PRO A 99 1.54 -7.33 -2.14
CA PRO A 99 2.92 -7.26 -1.62
C PRO A 99 3.70 -6.06 -2.19
N CYS A 100 4.46 -5.37 -1.31
CA CYS A 100 5.27 -4.21 -1.70
C CYS A 100 6.55 -4.54 -2.47
N ARG A 101 6.89 -5.80 -2.70
CA ARG A 101 7.92 -6.17 -3.69
C ARG A 101 7.50 -5.80 -5.11
N TYR A 102 6.18 -5.77 -5.40
CA TYR A 102 5.64 -5.39 -6.71
C TYR A 102 5.20 -3.93 -6.74
N ILE A 103 5.25 -3.36 -7.94
CA ILE A 103 4.89 -1.96 -8.17
C ILE A 103 3.44 -1.63 -7.75
N ALA A 104 2.51 -2.57 -7.90
CA ALA A 104 1.11 -2.36 -7.55
C ALA A 104 0.94 -2.09 -6.04
N GLY A 105 1.58 -2.88 -5.17
CA GLY A 105 1.58 -2.65 -3.72
C GLY A 105 2.27 -1.33 -3.35
N LYS A 106 3.46 -1.07 -3.93
CA LYS A 106 4.16 0.22 -3.73
C LYS A 106 3.29 1.41 -4.10
N MET A 107 2.59 1.35 -5.23
CA MET A 107 1.73 2.45 -5.69
C MET A 107 0.53 2.69 -4.77
N MET A 108 -0.01 1.66 -4.10
CA MET A 108 -1.06 1.86 -3.11
C MET A 108 -0.54 2.67 -1.91
N VAL A 109 0.64 2.33 -1.39
CA VAL A 109 1.31 3.09 -0.32
C VAL A 109 1.54 4.55 -0.73
N ILE A 110 2.05 4.78 -1.95
CA ILE A 110 2.33 6.14 -2.42
C ILE A 110 1.06 6.95 -2.60
N ARG A 111 -0.05 6.36 -3.06
CA ARG A 111 -1.36 7.03 -3.11
C ARG A 111 -1.80 7.48 -1.73
N ALA A 112 -1.71 6.61 -0.73
CA ALA A 112 -2.07 6.96 0.65
C ALA A 112 -1.21 8.12 1.19
N ILE A 113 0.11 8.07 1.01
CA ILE A 113 1.02 9.15 1.44
C ILE A 113 0.73 10.45 0.69
N THR A 114 0.61 10.40 -0.65
CA THR A 114 0.42 11.58 -1.50
C THR A 114 -0.93 12.26 -1.20
N GLY A 115 -1.98 11.48 -0.96
CA GLY A 115 -3.32 11.97 -0.66
C GLY A 115 -3.61 12.22 0.81
N GLN A 116 -2.66 11.94 1.72
CA GLN A 116 -2.88 11.99 3.16
C GLN A 116 -4.09 11.13 3.59
N MET A 117 -4.11 9.89 3.14
CA MET A 117 -5.17 8.91 3.37
C MET A 117 -4.70 7.85 4.36
N ASP A 118 -5.66 7.13 4.96
CA ASP A 118 -5.35 6.03 5.87
C ASP A 118 -5.04 4.76 5.07
N LEU A 119 -3.80 4.30 5.15
CA LEU A 119 -3.36 3.05 4.54
C LEU A 119 -3.70 1.88 5.47
N ILE A 120 -4.72 1.12 5.14
CA ILE A 120 -5.09 -0.09 5.86
C ILE A 120 -4.37 -1.28 5.26
N THR A 121 -3.53 -1.92 6.05
CA THR A 121 -2.70 -3.05 5.61
C THR A 121 -3.30 -4.37 6.06
N VAL A 122 -3.41 -5.32 5.14
CA VAL A 122 -3.89 -6.67 5.41
C VAL A 122 -2.93 -7.70 4.80
N ASP A 123 -2.96 -8.92 5.37
CA ASP A 123 -2.26 -10.04 4.75
C ASP A 123 -2.77 -10.25 3.31
N PRO A 124 -1.89 -10.44 2.31
CA PRO A 124 -2.28 -10.69 0.92
C PRO A 124 -3.16 -11.92 0.72
N SER A 125 -3.24 -12.85 1.69
CA SER A 125 -4.19 -13.98 1.65
C SER A 125 -5.64 -13.55 1.77
N LEU A 126 -5.92 -12.35 2.30
CA LEU A 126 -7.25 -11.77 2.52
C LEU A 126 -8.16 -12.57 3.47
N GLU A 127 -7.57 -13.39 4.33
CA GLU A 127 -8.32 -14.18 5.34
C GLU A 127 -8.81 -13.33 6.53
N SER A 128 -8.56 -12.02 6.50
CA SER A 128 -8.92 -11.11 7.59
C SER A 128 -10.42 -10.74 7.57
N ASP A 129 -11.05 -10.78 8.74
CA ASP A 129 -12.42 -10.27 8.94
C ASP A 129 -12.50 -8.73 8.90
N LEU A 130 -11.36 -8.04 8.81
CA LEU A 130 -11.33 -6.59 8.67
C LEU A 130 -12.12 -6.11 7.44
N LEU A 131 -12.14 -6.90 6.36
CA LEU A 131 -12.88 -6.61 5.14
C LEU A 131 -14.42 -6.64 5.34
N LEU A 132 -14.92 -7.34 6.34
CA LEU A 132 -16.35 -7.35 6.68
C LEU A 132 -16.78 -6.12 7.49
N ASN A 133 -15.89 -5.67 8.36
CA ASN A 133 -16.21 -4.65 9.37
C ASN A 133 -15.74 -3.24 9.01
N SER A 134 -15.30 -3.05 7.77
CA SER A 134 -14.69 -1.77 7.37
C SER A 134 -14.99 -1.45 5.90
N ALA A 135 -15.35 -0.21 5.64
CA ALA A 135 -15.45 0.31 4.28
C ALA A 135 -14.10 0.88 3.81
N PHE A 136 -13.82 0.73 2.52
CA PHE A 136 -12.61 1.23 1.86
C PHE A 136 -12.98 2.05 0.63
N ASP A 137 -12.28 3.15 0.42
CA ASP A 137 -12.51 4.04 -0.72
C ASP A 137 -11.80 3.57 -1.98
N LEU A 138 -10.66 2.90 -1.83
CA LEU A 138 -9.92 2.27 -2.92
C LEU A 138 -9.24 0.98 -2.43
N GLY A 139 -9.35 -0.08 -3.22
CA GLY A 139 -8.56 -1.31 -3.11
C GLY A 139 -7.90 -1.67 -4.44
N ALA A 140 -6.94 -2.56 -4.42
CA ALA A 140 -6.40 -3.18 -5.62
C ALA A 140 -6.10 -4.65 -5.33
N MET A 141 -6.58 -5.53 -6.18
CA MET A 141 -6.43 -6.97 -6.03
C MET A 141 -6.05 -7.60 -7.38
N VAL A 142 -5.32 -8.71 -7.32
CA VAL A 142 -5.15 -9.54 -8.52
C VAL A 142 -6.36 -10.47 -8.70
N PRO A 143 -6.67 -10.93 -9.92
CA PRO A 143 -7.85 -11.77 -10.19
C PRO A 143 -7.97 -12.98 -9.25
N ASN A 144 -6.86 -13.65 -8.95
CA ASN A 144 -6.86 -14.79 -8.01
C ASN A 144 -7.29 -14.41 -6.59
N GLN A 145 -6.98 -13.20 -6.12
CA GLN A 145 -7.44 -12.71 -4.81
C GLN A 145 -8.95 -12.50 -4.82
N VAL A 146 -9.49 -11.90 -5.90
CA VAL A 146 -10.93 -11.69 -6.06
C VAL A 146 -11.67 -13.02 -6.10
N ILE A 147 -11.18 -14.00 -6.87
CA ILE A 147 -11.78 -15.35 -6.95
C ILE A 147 -11.82 -16.02 -5.57
N LYS A 148 -10.67 -16.11 -4.87
CA LYS A 148 -10.60 -16.69 -3.53
C LYS A 148 -11.52 -15.97 -2.55
N LEU A 149 -11.58 -14.65 -2.60
CA LEU A 149 -12.43 -13.87 -1.72
C LEU A 149 -13.90 -14.18 -1.98
N MET A 150 -14.30 -14.27 -3.26
CA MET A 150 -15.69 -14.61 -3.64
C MET A 150 -16.09 -16.03 -3.27
N GLU A 151 -15.19 -17.00 -3.33
CA GLU A 151 -15.42 -18.40 -2.94
C GLU A 151 -15.45 -18.57 -1.40
N GLY A 152 -14.89 -17.62 -0.66
CA GLY A 152 -14.84 -17.64 0.80
C GLY A 152 -16.12 -17.14 1.48
N PRO A 153 -16.22 -17.30 2.80
CA PRO A 153 -17.38 -16.82 3.55
C PRO A 153 -17.52 -15.28 3.42
N ASN A 154 -18.77 -14.85 3.17
CA ASN A 154 -19.13 -13.43 3.02
C ASN A 154 -18.32 -12.68 1.93
N GLY A 155 -17.84 -13.39 0.91
CA GLY A 155 -16.96 -12.82 -0.11
C GLY A 155 -17.57 -11.67 -0.88
N LYS A 156 -18.86 -11.75 -1.20
CA LYS A 156 -19.60 -10.67 -1.86
C LYS A 156 -19.62 -9.40 -0.99
N GLU A 157 -19.97 -9.52 0.29
CA GLU A 157 -20.02 -8.41 1.24
C GLU A 157 -18.64 -7.76 1.41
N LYS A 158 -17.57 -8.57 1.51
CA LYS A 158 -16.19 -8.09 1.58
C LYS A 158 -15.80 -7.22 0.38
N ILE A 159 -16.25 -7.59 -0.83
CA ILE A 159 -15.98 -6.82 -2.06
C ILE A 159 -16.84 -5.57 -2.11
N GLU A 160 -18.12 -5.65 -1.73
CA GLU A 160 -19.04 -4.50 -1.70
C GLU A 160 -18.58 -3.41 -0.72
N ASN A 161 -17.80 -3.75 0.29
CA ASN A 161 -17.17 -2.81 1.20
C ASN A 161 -15.99 -2.01 0.57
N ILE A 162 -15.60 -2.32 -0.67
CA ILE A 162 -14.57 -1.57 -1.41
C ILE A 162 -15.23 -0.77 -2.53
N ARG A 163 -15.32 0.56 -2.34
CA ARG A 163 -16.03 1.45 -3.29
C ARG A 163 -15.43 1.45 -4.70
N ASN A 164 -14.10 1.37 -4.78
CA ASN A 164 -13.34 1.32 -6.02
C ASN A 164 -12.33 0.17 -5.96
N LEU A 165 -12.54 -0.87 -6.76
CA LEU A 165 -11.68 -2.06 -6.83
C LEU A 165 -11.08 -2.20 -8.23
#